data_a5603d70da68d2549f9e6f96cf089ed4
#
_entry.id   a5603d70da68d2549f9e6f96cf089ed4
#
_cell.length_a   1.000
_cell.length_b   1.000
_cell.length_c   1.000
_cell.angle_alpha   90.00
_cell.angle_beta   90.00
_cell.angle_gamma   90.00
#
_symmetry.space_group_name_H-M   'P 1'
#
loop_
_entity.id
_entity.type
_entity.pdbx_description
1 polymer ?
#
loop_
_entity_poly.entity_id
_entity_poly.type
_entity_poly.pdbx_seq_one_letter_code
_entity_poly.pdbx_strand_id
1 'polypeptide(L)'
;MSQANATVARHSVSSENKNTESSGQLKEFRTPPHNLAIEQAVLAALMTVAESFEQVSDVVNENDFYATRHKYIFRAIEKLAQENSPYDAVLVNDWLLKQNLIDAVGGEDYLMQLMSDSPASFYNLETYAIKIRE
;
A
#
# COMPACT_ATOMS: atom_id res chain seq x y z
N MET A 1 -15.89 -24.76 -39.05
CA MET A 1 -15.66 -24.56 -38.79
C MET A 1 -15.65 -23.95 -38.10
N SER A 2 -15.65 -24.36 -38.21
CA SER A 2 -15.45 -23.85 -37.61
C SER A 2 -15.42 -23.33 -36.76
N GLN A 3 -15.56 -23.35 -36.58
CA GLN A 3 -15.40 -22.88 -35.97
C GLN A 3 -15.39 -22.41 -35.02
N ALA A 4 -15.62 -22.89 -35.44
CA ALA A 4 -15.40 -22.52 -34.73
C ALA A 4 -15.43 -22.01 -33.81
N ASN A 5 -15.61 -22.12 -33.85
CA ASN A 5 -15.50 -21.67 -33.05
C ASN A 5 -15.48 -21.24 -32.13
N ALA A 6 -15.60 -21.64 -32.28
CA ALA A 6 -15.34 -21.30 -31.48
C ALA A 6 -15.30 -20.79 -30.65
N THR A 7 -15.58 -20.94 -30.68
CA THR A 7 -15.31 -20.55 -29.86
C THR A 7 -15.36 -20.03 -29.02
N VAL A 8 -15.65 -20.16 -29.12
CA VAL A 8 -15.49 -19.82 -28.27
C VAL A 8 -15.45 -19.41 -27.37
N ALA A 9 -15.74 -19.66 -27.40
CA ALA A 9 -15.51 -19.42 -26.54
C ALA A 9 -15.33 -18.97 -25.67
N ARG A 10 -15.58 -18.91 -25.64
CA ARG A 10 -15.28 -18.61 -24.90
C ARG A 10 -15.23 -18.02 -24.06
N HIS A 11 -15.46 -17.85 -23.92
CA HIS A 11 -15.27 -17.53 -23.24
C HIS A 11 -15.35 -17.14 -22.47
N SER A 12 -15.77 -17.19 -22.48
CA SER A 12 -15.63 -17.09 -21.82
C SER A 12 -15.72 -16.74 -21.01
N VAL A 13 -16.04 -16.66 -20.98
CA VAL A 13 -15.86 -16.69 -20.20
C VAL A 13 -15.84 -16.33 -19.42
N SER A 14 -16.10 -16.20 -19.35
CA SER A 14 -15.80 -16.20 -18.70
C SER A 14 -15.75 -15.88 -18.08
N SER A 15 -16.00 -15.68 -18.04
CA SER A 15 -15.71 -15.65 -17.49
C SER A 15 -15.62 -15.38 -16.88
N GLU A 16 -15.84 -15.17 -16.73
CA GLU A 16 -15.56 -15.23 -16.27
C GLU A 16 -15.37 -15.10 -15.62
N ASN A 17 -15.90 -14.88 -15.74
CA ASN A 17 -15.63 -15.00 -15.17
C ASN A 17 -15.55 -14.84 -14.48
N LYS A 18 -15.80 -14.73 -14.26
CA LYS A 18 -15.59 -14.76 -13.69
C LYS A 18 -15.40 -14.75 -12.92
N ASN A 19 -15.93 -14.60 -12.87
CA ASN A 19 -15.73 -14.76 -12.18
C ASN A 19 -15.56 -14.70 -11.50
N THR A 20 -15.88 -14.64 -11.30
CA THR A 20 -15.59 -14.77 -10.70
C THR A 20 -15.61 -14.59 -10.16
N GLU A 21 -15.89 -14.48 -9.86
CA GLU A 21 -15.79 -14.50 -9.32
C GLU A 21 -15.83 -14.37 -8.69
N SER A 22 -16.26 -14.37 -8.49
CA SER A 22 -16.26 -14.39 -7.82
C SER A 22 -16.22 -14.29 -7.13
N SER A 23 -16.37 -14.32 -6.77
CA SER A 23 -16.41 -14.28 -6.06
C SER A 23 -16.12 -13.94 -5.58
N GLY A 24 -16.11 -13.68 -5.48
CA GLY A 24 -15.74 -13.42 -4.98
C GLY A 24 -15.77 -12.71 -4.79
N GLN A 25 -15.94 -12.38 -4.91
CA GLN A 25 -16.12 -11.72 -4.76
C GLN A 25 -16.49 -11.20 -4.16
N LEU A 26 -16.81 -11.31 -3.78
CA LEU A 26 -17.21 -10.80 -3.17
C LEU A 26 -17.20 -10.52 -2.30
N LYS A 27 -17.10 -10.72 -1.86
CA LYS A 27 -16.77 -10.25 -1.08
C LYS A 27 -16.11 -9.49 -0.82
N GLU A 28 -15.64 -9.07 -1.46
CA GLU A 28 -14.87 -8.25 -1.55
C GLU A 28 -15.10 -7.05 -1.44
N PHE A 29 -15.82 -6.81 -1.61
CA PHE A 29 -16.05 -5.58 -1.78
C PHE A 29 -16.16 -4.80 -0.66
N ARG A 30 -16.25 -5.07 0.25
CA ARG A 30 -16.30 -4.31 1.39
C ARG A 30 -15.04 -3.53 1.62
N THR A 31 -13.97 -3.88 1.01
CA THR A 31 -12.73 -3.15 1.19
C THR A 31 -12.39 -2.44 -0.09
N PRO A 32 -12.34 -1.11 -0.09
CA PRO A 32 -12.02 -0.41 -1.31
C PRO A 32 -10.56 -0.64 -1.68
N PRO A 33 -10.30 -1.42 -2.70
CA PRO A 33 -8.91 -1.72 -3.06
C PRO A 33 -8.14 -0.49 -3.52
N HIS A 34 -8.84 0.53 -3.96
CA HIS A 34 -8.13 1.72 -4.41
C HIS A 34 -7.36 2.40 -3.30
N ASN A 35 -7.71 2.14 -2.05
CA ASN A 35 -6.99 2.73 -0.95
C ASN A 35 -5.57 2.22 -0.84
N LEU A 36 -5.28 1.04 -1.38
CA LEU A 36 -3.92 0.52 -1.32
C LEU A 36 -2.94 1.40 -2.08
N ALA A 37 -3.34 1.92 -3.24
CA ALA A 37 -2.47 2.80 -4.00
C ALA A 37 -2.23 4.10 -3.24
N ILE A 38 -3.25 4.62 -2.57
CA ILE A 38 -3.10 5.83 -1.77
C ILE A 38 -2.18 5.57 -0.59
N GLU A 39 -2.34 4.40 0.06
CA GLU A 39 -1.47 4.05 1.17
C GLU A 39 -0.02 3.98 0.72
N GLN A 40 0.23 3.36 -0.42
CA GLN A 40 1.57 3.26 -0.95
C GLN A 40 2.16 4.64 -1.24
N ALA A 41 1.35 5.53 -1.82
CA ALA A 41 1.83 6.87 -2.15
C ALA A 41 2.21 7.65 -0.89
N VAL A 42 1.40 7.54 0.18
CA VAL A 42 1.69 8.23 1.42
C VAL A 42 2.99 7.72 2.03
N LEU A 43 3.14 6.40 2.09
CA LEU A 43 4.34 5.84 2.70
C LEU A 43 5.59 6.19 1.91
N ALA A 44 5.52 6.14 0.59
CA ALA A 44 6.66 6.51 -0.24
C ALA A 44 7.02 7.98 -0.06
N ALA A 45 6.02 8.85 0.01
CA ALA A 45 6.28 10.27 0.21
C ALA A 45 6.94 10.52 1.56
N LEU A 46 6.46 9.86 2.60
CA LEU A 46 7.07 10.03 3.93
C LEU A 46 8.52 9.60 3.93
N MET A 47 8.84 8.51 3.26
CA MET A 47 10.21 8.02 3.22
C MET A 47 11.10 8.81 2.27
N THR A 48 10.52 9.65 1.42
CA THR A 48 11.28 10.43 0.46
C THR A 48 11.52 11.87 0.94
N VAL A 49 10.52 12.46 1.57
CA VAL A 49 10.58 13.88 1.95
C VAL A 49 10.89 13.99 3.43
N ALA A 50 12.04 14.59 3.74
CA ALA A 50 12.47 14.73 5.13
C ALA A 50 11.43 15.53 5.93
N GLU A 51 11.22 15.09 7.16
CA GLU A 51 10.36 15.80 8.10
C GLU A 51 8.91 15.93 7.65
N SER A 52 8.51 15.10 6.70
CA SER A 52 7.14 15.17 6.19
C SER A 52 6.11 14.53 7.12
N PHE A 53 6.56 13.74 8.10
CA PHE A 53 5.63 13.07 8.99
C PHE A 53 4.74 14.06 9.73
N GLU A 54 5.25 15.24 10.02
CA GLU A 54 4.45 16.24 10.72
C GLU A 54 3.20 16.64 9.96
N GLN A 55 3.22 16.51 8.65
CA GLN A 55 2.06 16.87 7.84
C GLN A 55 0.90 15.91 8.02
N VAL A 56 1.17 14.70 8.49
CA VAL A 56 0.13 13.67 8.58
C VAL A 56 -0.07 13.15 10.00
N SER A 57 0.77 13.55 10.94
CA SER A 57 0.76 12.96 12.27
C SER A 57 -0.56 13.16 13.00
N ASP A 58 -1.26 14.26 12.72
CA ASP A 58 -2.55 14.54 13.33
C ASP A 58 -3.72 14.04 12.49
N VAL A 59 -3.44 13.48 11.32
CA VAL A 59 -4.49 13.11 10.38
C VAL A 59 -4.71 11.61 10.36
N VAL A 60 -3.64 10.83 10.43
CA VAL A 60 -3.71 9.39 10.23
C VAL A 60 -2.80 8.69 11.22
N ASN A 61 -3.19 7.48 11.64
CA ASN A 61 -2.34 6.64 12.48
C ASN A 61 -2.25 5.27 11.83
N GLU A 62 -1.43 4.39 12.41
CA GLU A 62 -1.16 3.10 11.77
C GLU A 62 -2.42 2.27 11.58
N ASN A 63 -3.41 2.42 12.45
CA ASN A 63 -4.62 1.62 12.36
C ASN A 63 -5.54 2.06 11.22
N ASP A 64 -5.29 3.22 10.65
CA ASP A 64 -6.08 3.68 9.51
C ASP A 64 -5.68 2.99 8.21
N PHE A 65 -4.51 2.36 8.18
CA PHE A 65 -4.06 1.64 6.99
C PHE A 65 -4.73 0.29 6.92
N TYR A 66 -5.15 -0.08 5.73
CA TYR A 66 -5.81 -1.36 5.54
C TYR A 66 -4.83 -2.53 5.52
N ALA A 67 -3.75 -2.40 4.75
CA ALA A 67 -2.79 -3.47 4.60
C ALA A 67 -1.92 -3.58 5.85
N THR A 68 -1.81 -4.78 6.39
CA THR A 68 -1.01 -4.99 7.60
C THR A 68 0.43 -4.54 7.40
N ARG A 69 1.01 -4.83 6.23
CA ARG A 69 2.39 -4.41 5.98
C ARG A 69 2.53 -2.91 5.99
N HIS A 70 1.50 -2.19 5.57
CA HIS A 70 1.53 -0.73 5.60
C HIS A 70 1.43 -0.20 7.02
N LYS A 71 0.66 -0.88 7.87
CA LYS A 71 0.61 -0.50 9.29
C LYS A 71 2.00 -0.58 9.91
N TYR A 72 2.74 -1.63 9.60
CA TYR A 72 4.08 -1.79 10.17
C TYR A 72 5.05 -0.75 9.62
N ILE A 73 4.96 -0.44 8.33
CA ILE A 73 5.84 0.58 7.76
C ILE A 73 5.54 1.94 8.39
N PHE A 74 4.26 2.26 8.54
CA PHE A 74 3.89 3.53 9.17
C PHE A 74 4.37 3.58 10.61
N ARG A 75 4.25 2.46 11.33
CA ARG A 75 4.74 2.39 12.71
C ARG A 75 6.24 2.68 12.77
N ALA A 76 7.01 2.12 11.83
CA ALA A 76 8.45 2.36 11.80
C ALA A 76 8.73 3.85 11.59
N ILE A 77 8.02 4.47 10.65
CA ILE A 77 8.20 5.89 10.36
C ILE A 77 7.86 6.71 11.60
N GLU A 78 6.75 6.39 12.25
CA GLU A 78 6.31 7.14 13.43
C GLU A 78 7.33 7.02 14.56
N LYS A 79 7.82 5.80 14.82
CA LYS A 79 8.79 5.62 15.90
C LYS A 79 10.08 6.35 15.63
N LEU A 80 10.55 6.29 14.40
CA LEU A 80 11.77 7.03 14.04
C LEU A 80 11.55 8.53 14.18
N ALA A 81 10.40 9.01 13.73
CA ALA A 81 10.09 10.43 13.85
C ALA A 81 10.04 10.88 15.31
N GLN A 82 9.48 10.04 16.19
CA GLN A 82 9.42 10.35 17.61
C GLN A 82 10.80 10.44 18.24
N GLU A 83 11.77 9.73 17.66
CA GLU A 83 13.14 9.77 18.15
C GLU A 83 13.97 10.84 17.46
N ASN A 84 13.34 11.67 16.65
CA ASN A 84 14.02 12.71 15.88
C ASN A 84 15.05 12.10 14.92
N SER A 85 14.77 10.91 14.45
CA SER A 85 15.64 10.20 13.51
C SER A 85 15.08 10.35 12.10
N PRO A 86 15.94 10.35 11.09
CA PRO A 86 15.44 10.23 9.71
C PRO A 86 14.69 8.93 9.53
N TYR A 87 13.77 8.93 8.58
CA TYR A 87 12.97 7.73 8.32
C TYR A 87 12.89 7.45 6.82
N ASP A 88 14.02 7.54 6.15
CA ASP A 88 14.12 7.11 4.77
C ASP A 88 14.02 5.59 4.71
N ALA A 89 13.94 5.06 3.49
CA ALA A 89 13.71 3.63 3.32
C ALA A 89 14.79 2.77 3.98
N VAL A 90 16.03 3.24 4.00
CA VAL A 90 17.13 2.47 4.60
C VAL A 90 16.92 2.33 6.11
N LEU A 91 16.59 3.42 6.78
CA LEU A 91 16.41 3.39 8.22
C LEU A 91 15.10 2.71 8.61
N VAL A 92 14.06 2.84 7.79
CA VAL A 92 12.82 2.12 8.01
C VAL A 92 13.08 0.61 7.92
N ASN A 93 13.85 0.19 6.92
CA ASN A 93 14.21 -1.21 6.78
C ASN A 93 14.97 -1.70 8.03
N ASP A 94 15.94 -0.92 8.49
CA ASP A 94 16.71 -1.29 9.67
C ASP A 94 15.82 -1.44 10.90
N TRP A 95 14.89 -0.51 11.08
CA TRP A 95 13.98 -0.57 12.23
C TRP A 95 13.12 -1.84 12.16
N LEU A 96 12.60 -2.14 10.97
CA LEU A 96 11.75 -3.32 10.80
C LEU A 96 12.53 -4.60 11.03
N LEU A 97 13.80 -4.63 10.60
CA LEU A 97 14.66 -5.77 10.87
C LEU A 97 14.82 -5.99 12.36
N LYS A 98 15.10 -4.93 13.09
CA LYS A 98 15.36 -5.03 14.53
C LYS A 98 14.12 -5.42 15.31
N GLN A 99 12.94 -5.13 14.78
CA GLN A 99 11.70 -5.50 15.42
C GLN A 99 11.17 -6.85 14.93
N ASN A 100 11.91 -7.52 14.05
CA ASN A 100 11.50 -8.81 13.48
C ASN A 100 10.19 -8.66 12.68
N LEU A 101 9.99 -7.51 12.05
CA LEU A 101 8.79 -7.24 11.26
C LEU A 101 9.06 -7.19 9.78
N ILE A 102 10.33 -7.29 9.36
CA ILE A 102 10.66 -7.09 7.95
C ILE A 102 10.00 -8.14 7.05
N ASP A 103 9.91 -9.39 7.51
CA ASP A 103 9.28 -10.43 6.69
C ASP A 103 7.78 -10.18 6.55
N ALA A 104 7.14 -9.67 7.59
CA ALA A 104 5.71 -9.39 7.54
C ALA A 104 5.40 -8.26 6.57
N VAL A 105 6.36 -7.40 6.30
CA VAL A 105 6.20 -6.29 5.37
C VAL A 105 6.43 -6.74 3.93
N GLY A 106 7.12 -7.83 3.72
CA GLY A 106 7.46 -8.29 2.37
C GLY A 106 8.92 -8.12 2.07
N GLY A 107 9.73 -7.89 3.11
CA GLY A 107 11.16 -7.76 2.93
C GLY A 107 11.57 -6.40 2.42
N GLU A 108 12.88 -6.22 2.31
CA GLU A 108 13.44 -4.97 1.79
C GLU A 108 12.93 -4.71 0.37
N ASP A 109 12.67 -5.77 -0.38
CA ASP A 109 12.21 -5.63 -1.76
C ASP A 109 10.91 -4.83 -1.83
N TYR A 110 10.01 -5.04 -0.88
CA TYR A 110 8.75 -4.29 -0.91
C TYR A 110 8.99 -2.81 -0.68
N LEU A 111 9.90 -2.46 0.23
CA LEU A 111 10.21 -1.05 0.47
C LEU A 111 10.80 -0.41 -0.78
N MET A 112 11.68 -1.13 -1.46
CA MET A 112 12.25 -0.62 -2.70
C MET A 112 11.20 -0.44 -3.77
N GLN A 113 10.24 -1.38 -3.83
CA GLN A 113 9.16 -1.29 -4.79
C GLN A 113 8.30 -0.06 -4.51
N LEU A 114 8.01 0.22 -3.25
CA LEU A 114 7.26 1.43 -2.89
C LEU A 114 7.95 2.68 -3.42
N MET A 115 9.27 2.72 -3.24
CA MET A 115 10.02 3.90 -3.63
C MET A 115 10.08 4.08 -5.14
N SER A 116 10.07 2.98 -5.89
CA SER A 116 10.19 3.10 -7.35
C SER A 116 8.86 3.19 -8.06
N ASP A 117 7.80 2.64 -7.48
CA ASP A 117 6.51 2.57 -8.18
C ASP A 117 5.57 3.72 -7.86
N SER A 118 5.81 4.42 -6.75
CA SER A 118 4.87 5.45 -6.34
C SER A 118 5.06 6.72 -7.14
N PRO A 119 3.97 7.29 -7.64
CA PRO A 119 4.09 8.56 -8.33
C PRO A 119 4.48 9.66 -7.35
N ALA A 120 5.11 10.69 -7.87
CA ALA A 120 5.52 11.80 -7.05
C ALA A 120 4.31 12.64 -6.69
N SER A 121 3.64 12.28 -5.61
CA SER A 121 2.45 13.00 -5.17
C SER A 121 2.73 13.72 -3.86
N PHE A 122 3.96 14.21 -3.71
CA PHE A 122 4.38 14.77 -2.44
C PHE A 122 3.60 16.03 -2.06
N TYR A 123 3.10 16.73 -3.05
CA TYR A 123 2.35 17.94 -2.78
C TYR A 123 0.95 17.67 -2.25
N ASN A 124 0.50 16.42 -2.36
CA ASN A 124 -0.85 16.05 -1.94
C ASN A 124 -0.85 15.14 -0.72
N LEU A 125 0.25 15.14 0.04
CA LEU A 125 0.41 14.20 1.13
C LEU A 125 -0.72 14.28 2.15
N GLU A 126 -1.06 15.47 2.59
CA GLU A 126 -2.12 15.63 3.57
C GLU A 126 -3.47 15.18 3.01
N THR A 127 -3.73 15.52 1.76
CA THR A 127 -4.97 15.11 1.11
C THR A 127 -5.10 13.60 1.05
N TYR A 128 -4.00 12.93 0.69
CA TYR A 128 -4.01 11.47 0.62
C TYR A 128 -4.17 10.86 2.00
N ALA A 129 -3.55 11.44 3.02
CA ALA A 129 -3.68 10.95 4.38
C ALA A 129 -5.13 11.04 4.85
N ILE A 130 -5.80 12.13 4.51
CA ILE A 130 -7.21 12.29 4.85
C ILE A 130 -8.05 11.18 4.22
N LYS A 131 -7.73 10.83 2.97
CA LYS A 131 -8.47 9.77 2.29
C LYS A 131 -8.24 8.40 2.93
N ILE A 132 -7.06 8.17 3.46
CA ILE A 132 -6.80 6.91 4.15
C ILE A 132 -7.68 6.81 5.40
N ARG A 133 -7.82 7.93 6.11
CA ARG A 133 -8.59 7.94 7.33
C ARG A 133 -10.08 7.70 7.08
N GLU A 134 -10.56 8.13 5.93
CA GLU A 134 -11.96 7.94 5.59
C GLU A 134 -12.30 6.47 5.40
#